data_e87d0d09ee1bf610f64d8f51d1084c0d
#
_entry.id   e87d0d09ee1bf610f64d8f51d1084c0d
#
_cell.length_a   1.000
_cell.length_b   1.000
_cell.length_c   1.000
_cell.angle_alpha   90.00
_cell.angle_beta   90.00
_cell.angle_gamma   90.00
#
_symmetry.space_group_name_H-M   'P 1'
#
loop_
_entity.id
_entity.type
_entity.pdbx_description
1 polymer ?
#
loop_
_entity_poly.entity_id
_entity_poly.type
_entity_poly.pdbx_seq_one_letter_code
_entity_poly.pdbx_strand_id
1 'polypeptide(L)'
;MLWWTYQQLRVSSAKNRLAVVQKLADSGDPDSVGPLIFALKDKDAAVRCAAAKALMRCHDRRAVEPLIQMLRDTVPLARAAAADTLGHLGDPVAVNHLVGFLRDGDPIVRTIAARSLDRLGWKPGTDSHRVLQILAMGNLHQLVALGPEGVSPLLELVRTGTPNKQFSAVKALGEITDPRVRPAMLEALRKPSPAVRIAALGTLERLADPTTFTEVEKLLRDQNAAVRGAAVEAATRCGGTRAVPSLLKCLKDASWEVRQAAANSLGTLGERSAVEGLCKLMSDPDRDVRESAINALGHIGDKRAIVPLVPALLDHESSVRNVATATLRKLDWRWEQNEDIRQVVPTITKALKHPDYWVRYSAGKLLELLKIDPNQLPEEAPAPAPEKPAAEVLPHPAVAVLADMLFDRDRDFRLAAAEALGQLREKSAGSLLTAALRDADFAVRSAAETALAALN
;
A
#
# COMPACT_ATOMS: atom_id res chain seq x y z
N MET A 1 -40.46 -45.73 17.47
CA MET A 1 -40.14 -44.36 17.06
C MET A 1 -39.40 -44.32 15.71
N LEU A 2 -38.40 -45.16 15.46
CA LEU A 2 -37.58 -45.15 14.22
C LEU A 2 -38.39 -45.29 12.91
N TRP A 3 -39.39 -46.20 12.86
CA TRP A 3 -40.24 -46.38 11.67
C TRP A 3 -40.96 -45.08 11.25
N TRP A 4 -41.47 -44.30 12.21
CA TRP A 4 -42.16 -43.03 11.97
C TRP A 4 -41.18 -41.96 11.43
N THR A 5 -39.99 -41.94 11.93
CA THR A 5 -38.91 -41.02 11.50
C THR A 5 -38.53 -41.28 10.03
N TYR A 6 -38.40 -42.55 9.64
CA TYR A 6 -38.16 -42.92 8.22
C TYR A 6 -39.35 -42.54 7.30
N GLN A 7 -40.59 -42.65 7.77
CA GLN A 7 -41.75 -42.20 7.01
C GLN A 7 -41.73 -40.65 6.83
N GLN A 8 -41.43 -39.90 7.86
CA GLN A 8 -41.30 -38.46 7.75
C GLN A 8 -40.19 -38.02 6.75
N LEU A 9 -39.09 -38.73 6.74
CA LEU A 9 -37.99 -38.48 5.81
C LEU A 9 -38.33 -38.87 4.34
N ARG A 10 -39.32 -39.76 4.10
CA ARG A 10 -39.75 -40.21 2.76
C ARG A 10 -40.83 -39.32 2.15
N VAL A 11 -41.83 -38.92 2.90
CA VAL A 11 -43.11 -38.39 2.37
C VAL A 11 -43.31 -36.90 2.58
N SER A 12 -42.53 -36.24 3.46
CA SER A 12 -42.77 -34.85 3.81
C SER A 12 -42.10 -33.84 2.85
N SER A 13 -42.46 -32.58 2.98
CA SER A 13 -41.78 -31.50 2.22
C SER A 13 -40.29 -31.39 2.62
N ALA A 14 -39.46 -30.81 1.75
CA ALA A 14 -38.02 -30.60 2.06
C ALA A 14 -37.82 -29.85 3.38
N LYS A 15 -38.65 -28.83 3.65
CA LYS A 15 -38.64 -28.08 4.91
C LYS A 15 -38.90 -28.99 6.15
N ASN A 16 -39.86 -29.88 6.04
CA ASN A 16 -40.19 -30.80 7.13
C ASN A 16 -39.09 -31.86 7.31
N ARG A 17 -38.54 -32.40 6.20
CA ARG A 17 -37.43 -33.36 6.29
C ARG A 17 -36.18 -32.72 6.93
N LEU A 18 -35.89 -31.46 6.59
CA LEU A 18 -34.83 -30.69 7.23
C LEU A 18 -35.05 -30.53 8.74
N ALA A 19 -36.29 -30.19 9.14
CA ALA A 19 -36.64 -30.07 10.55
C ALA A 19 -36.49 -31.41 11.31
N VAL A 20 -36.83 -32.54 10.67
CA VAL A 20 -36.61 -33.88 11.24
C VAL A 20 -35.12 -34.14 11.42
N VAL A 21 -34.27 -33.85 10.42
CA VAL A 21 -32.81 -34.01 10.53
C VAL A 21 -32.23 -33.14 11.65
N GLN A 22 -32.69 -31.91 11.81
CA GLN A 22 -32.27 -31.01 12.89
C GLN A 22 -32.67 -31.59 14.27
N LYS A 23 -33.90 -32.07 14.40
CA LYS A 23 -34.37 -32.72 15.63
C LYS A 23 -33.54 -33.96 15.99
N LEU A 24 -33.18 -34.78 14.98
CA LEU A 24 -32.29 -35.93 15.18
C LEU A 24 -30.88 -35.52 15.60
N ALA A 25 -30.35 -34.42 15.00
CA ALA A 25 -29.06 -33.86 15.37
C ALA A 25 -29.02 -33.36 16.83
N ASP A 26 -30.13 -32.80 17.31
CA ASP A 26 -30.23 -32.23 18.67
C ASP A 26 -30.51 -33.30 19.75
N SER A 27 -31.04 -34.45 19.37
CA SER A 27 -31.37 -35.51 20.31
C SER A 27 -30.14 -36.20 20.91
N GLY A 28 -29.03 -36.27 20.17
CA GLY A 28 -27.82 -36.99 20.60
C GLY A 28 -28.02 -38.51 20.74
N ASP A 29 -29.16 -39.05 20.28
CA ASP A 29 -29.52 -40.46 20.43
C ASP A 29 -28.73 -41.31 19.42
N PRO A 30 -28.00 -42.36 19.84
CA PRO A 30 -27.33 -43.32 18.96
C PRO A 30 -28.25 -43.94 17.89
N ASP A 31 -29.54 -44.07 18.18
CA ASP A 31 -30.53 -44.56 17.23
C ASP A 31 -30.82 -43.58 16.09
N SER A 32 -30.43 -42.31 16.22
CA SER A 32 -30.54 -41.28 15.17
C SER A 32 -29.62 -41.54 13.98
N VAL A 33 -28.53 -42.29 14.14
CA VAL A 33 -27.53 -42.54 13.10
C VAL A 33 -28.12 -43.16 11.82
N GLY A 34 -28.98 -44.19 11.99
CA GLY A 34 -29.63 -44.86 10.86
C GLY A 34 -30.48 -43.91 9.99
N PRO A 35 -31.46 -43.19 10.59
CA PRO A 35 -32.23 -42.17 9.87
C PRO A 35 -31.40 -41.06 9.27
N LEU A 36 -30.33 -40.61 9.92
CA LEU A 36 -29.39 -39.59 9.35
C LEU A 36 -28.62 -40.13 8.15
N ILE A 37 -28.16 -41.37 8.20
CA ILE A 37 -27.54 -42.05 7.04
C ILE A 37 -28.53 -42.14 5.87
N PHE A 38 -29.79 -42.44 6.13
CA PHE A 38 -30.82 -42.44 5.11
C PHE A 38 -31.01 -41.06 4.50
N ALA A 39 -31.00 -40.01 5.29
CA ALA A 39 -31.11 -38.62 4.81
C ALA A 39 -29.93 -38.13 4.00
N LEU A 40 -28.76 -38.79 4.02
CA LEU A 40 -27.63 -38.49 3.09
C LEU A 40 -27.99 -38.72 1.62
N LYS A 41 -29.02 -39.47 1.33
CA LYS A 41 -29.51 -39.75 -0.04
C LYS A 41 -30.76 -38.92 -0.40
N ASP A 42 -31.09 -37.91 0.37
CA ASP A 42 -32.25 -37.05 0.12
C ASP A 42 -32.11 -36.32 -1.23
N LYS A 43 -33.25 -36.14 -1.89
CA LYS A 43 -33.32 -35.36 -3.16
C LYS A 43 -32.90 -33.88 -2.99
N ASP A 44 -33.11 -33.34 -1.80
CA ASP A 44 -32.79 -31.97 -1.50
C ASP A 44 -31.36 -31.86 -0.88
N ALA A 45 -30.52 -31.05 -1.47
CA ALA A 45 -29.12 -30.90 -1.06
C ALA A 45 -28.98 -30.32 0.35
N ALA A 46 -29.90 -29.43 0.79
CA ALA A 46 -29.86 -28.86 2.14
C ALA A 46 -30.11 -29.94 3.19
N VAL A 47 -31.01 -30.90 2.91
CA VAL A 47 -31.27 -32.06 3.78
C VAL A 47 -30.03 -32.96 3.86
N ARG A 48 -29.39 -33.25 2.70
CA ARG A 48 -28.15 -34.05 2.68
C ARG A 48 -27.04 -33.40 3.49
N CYS A 49 -26.83 -32.08 3.28
CA CYS A 49 -25.82 -31.30 4.02
C CYS A 49 -26.09 -31.29 5.53
N ALA A 50 -27.35 -31.13 5.94
CA ALA A 50 -27.71 -31.11 7.34
C ALA A 50 -27.50 -32.49 7.97
N ALA A 51 -27.84 -33.58 7.27
CA ALA A 51 -27.63 -34.96 7.72
C ALA A 51 -26.13 -35.26 7.92
N ALA A 52 -25.26 -34.84 6.96
CA ALA A 52 -23.82 -34.99 7.10
C ALA A 52 -23.29 -34.24 8.34
N LYS A 53 -23.70 -32.99 8.55
CA LYS A 53 -23.32 -32.20 9.74
C LYS A 53 -23.84 -32.79 11.05
N ALA A 54 -25.02 -33.41 11.04
CA ALA A 54 -25.55 -34.10 12.20
C ALA A 54 -24.72 -35.34 12.57
N LEU A 55 -24.33 -36.13 11.56
CA LEU A 55 -23.49 -37.33 11.73
C LEU A 55 -22.09 -37.00 12.30
N MET A 56 -21.57 -35.79 12.04
CA MET A 56 -20.31 -35.33 12.65
C MET A 56 -20.33 -35.41 14.17
N ARG A 57 -21.47 -35.12 14.80
CA ARG A 57 -21.65 -35.15 16.28
C ARG A 57 -21.82 -36.53 16.82
N CYS A 58 -22.27 -37.50 16.01
CA CYS A 58 -22.55 -38.86 16.46
C CYS A 58 -21.29 -39.71 16.64
N HIS A 59 -20.18 -39.35 16.03
CA HIS A 59 -18.91 -40.11 16.03
C HIS A 59 -19.05 -41.60 15.73
N ASP A 60 -20.00 -41.97 14.86
CA ASP A 60 -20.31 -43.36 14.55
C ASP A 60 -19.72 -43.81 13.23
N ARG A 61 -18.89 -44.86 13.25
CA ARG A 61 -18.20 -45.40 12.05
C ARG A 61 -19.15 -45.88 10.96
N ARG A 62 -20.41 -46.22 11.27
CA ARG A 62 -21.41 -46.60 10.27
C ARG A 62 -21.69 -45.49 9.24
N ALA A 63 -21.39 -44.25 9.57
CA ALA A 63 -21.56 -43.11 8.67
C ALA A 63 -20.43 -42.99 7.65
N VAL A 64 -19.27 -43.62 7.86
CA VAL A 64 -18.06 -43.39 7.02
C VAL A 64 -18.32 -43.76 5.57
N GLU A 65 -18.75 -44.97 5.27
CA GLU A 65 -18.97 -45.43 3.89
C GLU A 65 -20.09 -44.65 3.16
N PRO A 66 -21.25 -44.35 3.80
CA PRO A 66 -22.27 -43.47 3.21
C PRO A 66 -21.75 -42.06 2.90
N LEU A 67 -20.89 -41.49 3.75
CA LEU A 67 -20.27 -40.18 3.51
C LEU A 67 -19.24 -40.22 2.38
N ILE A 68 -18.47 -41.32 2.24
CA ILE A 68 -17.59 -41.53 1.10
C ILE A 68 -18.38 -41.55 -0.21
N GLN A 69 -19.55 -42.19 -0.25
CA GLN A 69 -20.43 -42.13 -1.39
C GLN A 69 -20.94 -40.72 -1.67
N MET A 70 -21.28 -39.95 -0.64
CA MET A 70 -21.70 -38.53 -0.74
C MET A 70 -20.60 -37.59 -1.23
N LEU A 71 -19.32 -37.93 -1.16
CA LEU A 71 -18.25 -37.18 -1.79
C LEU A 71 -18.45 -37.01 -3.31
N ARG A 72 -19.23 -37.91 -3.96
CA ARG A 72 -19.54 -37.85 -5.41
C ARG A 72 -20.82 -37.06 -5.71
N ASP A 73 -21.35 -36.31 -4.75
CA ASP A 73 -22.57 -35.51 -4.93
C ASP A 73 -22.40 -34.47 -6.06
N THR A 74 -23.47 -34.22 -6.81
CA THR A 74 -23.48 -33.20 -7.86
C THR A 74 -23.35 -31.79 -7.30
N VAL A 75 -23.79 -31.54 -6.05
CA VAL A 75 -23.78 -30.25 -5.38
C VAL A 75 -22.47 -30.08 -4.58
N PRO A 76 -21.65 -29.08 -4.89
CA PRO A 76 -20.36 -28.86 -4.19
C PRO A 76 -20.49 -28.75 -2.66
N LEU A 77 -21.52 -28.06 -2.17
CA LEU A 77 -21.75 -27.93 -0.73
C LEU A 77 -22.00 -29.28 -0.03
N ALA A 78 -22.64 -30.23 -0.72
CA ALA A 78 -22.85 -31.57 -0.21
C ALA A 78 -21.53 -32.36 -0.15
N ARG A 79 -20.70 -32.27 -1.21
CA ARG A 79 -19.35 -32.86 -1.19
C ARG A 79 -18.50 -32.28 -0.07
N ALA A 80 -18.54 -30.97 0.13
CA ALA A 80 -17.81 -30.28 1.20
C ALA A 80 -18.28 -30.74 2.59
N ALA A 81 -19.60 -30.87 2.82
CA ALA A 81 -20.14 -31.35 4.08
C ALA A 81 -19.73 -32.81 4.37
N ALA A 82 -19.72 -33.66 3.35
CA ALA A 82 -19.23 -35.05 3.49
C ALA A 82 -17.73 -35.07 3.85
N ALA A 83 -16.90 -34.28 3.14
CA ALA A 83 -15.47 -34.21 3.40
C ALA A 83 -15.15 -33.71 4.81
N ASP A 84 -15.85 -32.66 5.30
CA ASP A 84 -15.68 -32.11 6.63
C ASP A 84 -16.05 -33.12 7.72
N THR A 85 -17.19 -33.79 7.53
CA THR A 85 -17.66 -34.82 8.47
C THR A 85 -16.70 -36.01 8.55
N LEU A 86 -16.17 -36.48 7.40
CA LEU A 86 -15.18 -37.55 7.38
C LEU A 86 -13.90 -37.18 8.13
N GLY A 87 -13.45 -35.91 7.96
CA GLY A 87 -12.30 -35.40 8.70
C GLY A 87 -12.51 -35.36 10.20
N HIS A 88 -13.73 -35.11 10.69
CA HIS A 88 -14.05 -35.10 12.11
C HIS A 88 -14.27 -36.51 12.68
N LEU A 89 -14.80 -37.46 11.90
CA LEU A 89 -14.96 -38.85 12.31
C LEU A 89 -13.62 -39.54 12.57
N GLY A 90 -12.55 -39.07 11.96
CA GLY A 90 -11.19 -39.52 12.24
C GLY A 90 -10.85 -40.90 11.65
N ASP A 91 -11.68 -41.48 10.77
CA ASP A 91 -11.44 -42.82 10.21
C ASP A 91 -10.41 -42.75 9.04
N PRO A 92 -9.27 -43.48 9.15
CA PRO A 92 -8.22 -43.46 8.10
C PRO A 92 -8.67 -43.94 6.73
N VAL A 93 -9.74 -44.73 6.64
CA VAL A 93 -10.31 -45.21 5.37
C VAL A 93 -10.69 -44.03 4.47
N ALA A 94 -11.11 -42.89 5.04
CA ALA A 94 -11.48 -41.68 4.30
C ALA A 94 -10.29 -41.02 3.56
N VAL A 95 -9.04 -41.25 3.98
CA VAL A 95 -7.84 -40.57 3.48
C VAL A 95 -7.71 -40.71 1.96
N ASN A 96 -7.70 -41.94 1.43
CA ASN A 96 -7.49 -42.18 0.01
C ASN A 96 -8.58 -41.53 -0.86
N HIS A 97 -9.79 -41.46 -0.36
CA HIS A 97 -10.90 -40.79 -1.05
C HIS A 97 -10.74 -39.28 -1.01
N LEU A 98 -10.41 -38.69 0.14
CA LEU A 98 -10.23 -37.25 0.29
C LEU A 98 -9.05 -36.68 -0.51
N VAL A 99 -7.96 -37.45 -0.70
CA VAL A 99 -6.83 -37.06 -1.55
C VAL A 99 -7.29 -36.76 -2.99
N GLY A 100 -8.21 -37.54 -3.55
CA GLY A 100 -8.79 -37.26 -4.88
C GLY A 100 -9.50 -35.90 -4.97
N PHE A 101 -10.11 -35.45 -3.85
CA PHE A 101 -10.84 -34.17 -3.79
C PHE A 101 -9.97 -32.92 -3.60
N LEU A 102 -8.66 -33.08 -3.44
CA LEU A 102 -7.70 -31.96 -3.61
C LEU A 102 -7.71 -31.39 -5.02
N ARG A 103 -8.26 -32.11 -6.00
CA ARG A 103 -8.45 -31.68 -7.39
C ARG A 103 -9.91 -31.40 -7.76
N ASP A 104 -10.82 -31.30 -6.79
CA ASP A 104 -12.23 -30.98 -7.06
C ASP A 104 -12.36 -29.66 -7.83
N GLY A 105 -13.36 -29.58 -8.71
CA GLY A 105 -13.65 -28.37 -9.47
C GLY A 105 -13.97 -27.15 -8.58
N ASP A 106 -14.62 -27.41 -7.44
CA ASP A 106 -15.02 -26.36 -6.51
C ASP A 106 -13.91 -26.05 -5.48
N PRO A 107 -13.51 -24.79 -5.30
CA PRO A 107 -12.46 -24.40 -4.38
C PRO A 107 -12.78 -24.65 -2.91
N ILE A 108 -14.07 -24.61 -2.52
CA ILE A 108 -14.50 -24.87 -1.14
C ILE A 108 -14.27 -26.34 -0.83
N VAL A 109 -14.64 -27.24 -1.76
CA VAL A 109 -14.43 -28.67 -1.61
C VAL A 109 -12.95 -29.00 -1.46
N ARG A 110 -12.08 -28.41 -2.32
CA ARG A 110 -10.62 -28.59 -2.19
C ARG A 110 -10.11 -28.18 -0.82
N THR A 111 -10.52 -26.99 -0.34
CA THR A 111 -10.08 -26.46 0.93
C THR A 111 -10.53 -27.35 2.11
N ILE A 112 -11.78 -27.81 2.09
CA ILE A 112 -12.31 -28.68 3.13
C ILE A 112 -11.62 -30.04 3.10
N ALA A 113 -11.41 -30.64 1.92
CA ALA A 113 -10.68 -31.88 1.79
C ALA A 113 -9.25 -31.79 2.36
N ALA A 114 -8.53 -30.71 2.05
CA ALA A 114 -7.18 -30.46 2.58
C ALA A 114 -7.18 -30.37 4.12
N ARG A 115 -8.13 -29.62 4.70
CA ARG A 115 -8.27 -29.52 6.18
C ARG A 115 -8.64 -30.85 6.82
N SER A 116 -9.49 -31.63 6.19
CA SER A 116 -9.90 -32.94 6.69
C SER A 116 -8.75 -33.93 6.66
N LEU A 117 -7.93 -33.90 5.61
CA LEU A 117 -6.69 -34.68 5.54
C LEU A 117 -5.70 -34.29 6.62
N ASP A 118 -5.59 -33.00 6.92
CA ASP A 118 -4.74 -32.49 8.00
C ASP A 118 -5.19 -33.00 9.38
N ARG A 119 -6.52 -32.95 9.66
CA ARG A 119 -7.11 -33.53 10.89
C ARG A 119 -6.87 -35.04 11.01
N LEU A 120 -6.90 -35.75 9.88
CA LEU A 120 -6.61 -37.19 9.83
C LEU A 120 -5.11 -37.51 9.97
N GLY A 121 -4.25 -36.49 10.13
CA GLY A 121 -2.80 -36.65 10.24
C GLY A 121 -2.13 -37.14 8.95
N TRP A 122 -2.80 -36.98 7.81
CA TRP A 122 -2.25 -37.40 6.52
C TRP A 122 -1.04 -36.54 6.14
N LYS A 123 0.04 -37.22 5.72
CA LYS A 123 1.24 -36.59 5.18
C LYS A 123 1.36 -36.91 3.70
N PRO A 124 1.55 -35.90 2.82
CA PRO A 124 1.75 -36.15 1.39
C PRO A 124 2.95 -37.04 1.13
N GLY A 125 2.74 -38.14 0.42
CA GLY A 125 3.82 -39.07 0.04
C GLY A 125 4.59 -38.61 -1.19
N THR A 126 4.11 -37.60 -1.94
CA THR A 126 4.74 -37.05 -3.13
C THR A 126 4.65 -35.53 -3.14
N ASP A 127 5.59 -34.87 -3.82
CA ASP A 127 5.57 -33.39 -3.97
C ASP A 127 4.31 -32.92 -4.72
N SER A 128 3.81 -33.69 -5.68
CA SER A 128 2.55 -33.38 -6.36
C SER A 128 1.36 -33.31 -5.39
N HIS A 129 1.27 -34.23 -4.43
CA HIS A 129 0.22 -34.20 -3.40
C HIS A 129 0.41 -33.04 -2.44
N ARG A 130 1.67 -32.71 -2.08
CA ARG A 130 2.02 -31.57 -1.24
C ARG A 130 1.64 -30.26 -1.92
N VAL A 131 1.94 -30.11 -3.20
CA VAL A 131 1.52 -28.95 -4.02
C VAL A 131 -0.01 -28.78 -3.98
N LEU A 132 -0.76 -29.86 -4.23
CA LEU A 132 -2.24 -29.81 -4.22
C LEU A 132 -2.79 -29.39 -2.86
N GLN A 133 -2.24 -29.92 -1.76
CA GLN A 133 -2.63 -29.54 -0.40
C GLN A 133 -2.37 -28.07 -0.14
N ILE A 134 -1.18 -27.57 -0.46
CA ILE A 134 -0.78 -26.17 -0.29
C ILE A 134 -1.70 -25.24 -1.11
N LEU A 135 -1.99 -25.58 -2.37
CA LEU A 135 -2.90 -24.81 -3.23
C LEU A 135 -4.32 -24.77 -2.67
N ALA A 136 -4.80 -25.89 -2.14
CA ALA A 136 -6.12 -25.99 -1.52
C ALA A 136 -6.22 -25.20 -0.23
N MET A 137 -5.17 -25.18 0.60
CA MET A 137 -5.08 -24.41 1.85
C MET A 137 -4.83 -22.92 1.61
N GLY A 138 -4.34 -22.54 0.43
CA GLY A 138 -4.03 -21.15 0.08
C GLY A 138 -2.70 -20.61 0.63
N ASN A 139 -1.86 -21.46 1.23
CA ASN A 139 -0.58 -21.09 1.84
C ASN A 139 0.56 -21.10 0.81
N LEU A 140 0.42 -20.28 -0.25
CA LEU A 140 1.28 -20.33 -1.43
C LEU A 140 2.79 -20.14 -1.15
N HIS A 141 3.16 -19.44 -0.06
CA HIS A 141 4.57 -19.30 0.34
C HIS A 141 5.24 -20.66 0.64
N GLN A 142 4.48 -21.68 1.05
CA GLN A 142 5.02 -23.02 1.29
C GLN A 142 5.48 -23.70 0.00
N LEU A 143 5.01 -23.26 -1.17
CA LEU A 143 5.48 -23.77 -2.47
C LEU A 143 6.94 -23.39 -2.73
N VAL A 144 7.43 -22.31 -2.11
CA VAL A 144 8.84 -21.88 -2.20
C VAL A 144 9.79 -23.00 -1.71
N ALA A 145 9.40 -23.65 -0.61
CA ALA A 145 10.20 -24.74 -0.03
C ALA A 145 10.29 -26.00 -0.89
N LEU A 146 9.41 -26.13 -1.90
CA LEU A 146 9.43 -27.25 -2.85
C LEU A 146 10.34 -27.00 -4.06
N GLY A 147 11.01 -25.85 -4.11
CA GLY A 147 11.91 -25.52 -5.22
C GLY A 147 11.23 -25.58 -6.59
N PRO A 148 11.83 -26.27 -7.59
CA PRO A 148 11.30 -26.31 -8.97
C PRO A 148 9.87 -26.85 -9.11
N GLU A 149 9.44 -27.74 -8.22
CA GLU A 149 8.09 -28.32 -8.23
C GLU A 149 7.01 -27.29 -7.84
N GLY A 150 7.38 -26.34 -6.98
CA GLY A 150 6.48 -25.24 -6.59
C GLY A 150 6.33 -24.15 -7.64
N VAL A 151 7.28 -24.02 -8.59
CA VAL A 151 7.29 -22.93 -9.58
C VAL A 151 6.11 -23.03 -10.55
N SER A 152 5.89 -24.21 -11.16
CA SER A 152 4.83 -24.37 -12.19
C SER A 152 3.44 -24.02 -11.70
N PRO A 153 2.99 -24.45 -10.51
CA PRO A 153 1.71 -24.03 -9.93
C PRO A 153 1.61 -22.53 -9.68
N LEU A 154 2.70 -21.90 -9.23
CA LEU A 154 2.73 -20.45 -9.01
C LEU A 154 2.63 -19.68 -10.33
N LEU A 155 3.34 -20.13 -11.38
CA LEU A 155 3.24 -19.53 -12.72
C LEU A 155 1.81 -19.59 -13.26
N GLU A 156 1.12 -20.71 -13.07
CA GLU A 156 -0.29 -20.82 -13.48
C GLU A 156 -1.19 -19.87 -12.72
N LEU A 157 -0.97 -19.68 -11.41
CA LEU A 157 -1.72 -18.73 -10.61
C LEU A 157 -1.45 -17.27 -11.02
N VAL A 158 -0.27 -16.92 -11.50
CA VAL A 158 0.00 -15.58 -12.07
C VAL A 158 -0.82 -15.35 -13.33
N ARG A 159 -1.03 -16.39 -14.15
CA ARG A 159 -1.80 -16.30 -15.39
C ARG A 159 -3.30 -16.22 -15.15
N THR A 160 -3.84 -17.18 -14.40
CA THR A 160 -5.28 -17.47 -14.33
C THR A 160 -5.91 -17.13 -12.99
N GLY A 161 -5.13 -16.82 -11.97
CA GLY A 161 -5.59 -16.57 -10.61
C GLY A 161 -6.41 -15.28 -10.47
N THR A 162 -7.19 -15.20 -9.39
CA THR A 162 -7.78 -13.93 -8.94
C THR A 162 -6.69 -12.95 -8.55
N PRO A 163 -6.94 -11.62 -8.52
CA PRO A 163 -5.93 -10.62 -8.17
C PRO A 163 -5.16 -10.92 -6.87
N ASN A 164 -5.85 -11.38 -5.83
CA ASN A 164 -5.21 -11.75 -4.56
C ASN A 164 -4.30 -12.98 -4.70
N LYS A 165 -4.73 -13.99 -5.47
CA LYS A 165 -3.89 -15.18 -5.74
C LYS A 165 -2.70 -14.83 -6.63
N GLN A 166 -2.89 -13.98 -7.64
CA GLN A 166 -1.82 -13.46 -8.48
C GLN A 166 -0.77 -12.74 -7.64
N PHE A 167 -1.20 -11.83 -6.75
CA PHE A 167 -0.32 -11.12 -5.84
C PHE A 167 0.50 -12.08 -4.96
N SER A 168 -0.17 -13.05 -4.32
CA SER A 168 0.51 -14.03 -3.46
C SER A 168 1.47 -14.92 -4.26
N ALA A 169 1.10 -15.31 -5.48
CA ALA A 169 1.95 -16.12 -6.36
C ALA A 169 3.18 -15.33 -6.83
N VAL A 170 3.02 -14.06 -7.20
CA VAL A 170 4.14 -13.18 -7.57
C VAL A 170 5.11 -13.01 -6.42
N LYS A 171 4.61 -12.79 -5.19
CA LYS A 171 5.46 -12.70 -3.98
C LYS A 171 6.24 -13.99 -3.75
N ALA A 172 5.57 -15.14 -3.81
CA ALA A 172 6.19 -16.44 -3.61
C ALA A 172 7.27 -16.73 -4.67
N LEU A 173 6.97 -16.47 -5.96
CA LEU A 173 7.94 -16.60 -7.05
C LEU A 173 9.15 -15.70 -6.86
N GLY A 174 8.95 -14.53 -6.29
CA GLY A 174 10.04 -13.62 -5.99
C GLY A 174 11.08 -14.18 -5.01
N GLU A 175 10.76 -15.17 -4.21
CA GLU A 175 11.66 -15.83 -3.27
C GLU A 175 12.42 -17.01 -3.90
N ILE A 176 12.07 -17.40 -5.13
CA ILE A 176 12.63 -18.56 -5.83
C ILE A 176 13.64 -18.10 -6.88
N THR A 177 14.82 -18.72 -6.88
CA THR A 177 15.82 -18.53 -7.93
C THR A 177 15.57 -19.55 -9.05
N ASP A 178 14.74 -19.17 -10.03
CA ASP A 178 14.41 -20.00 -11.18
C ASP A 178 14.31 -19.13 -12.44
N PRO A 179 14.90 -19.52 -13.59
CA PRO A 179 14.88 -18.71 -14.81
C PRO A 179 13.47 -18.42 -15.35
N ARG A 180 12.47 -19.24 -15.01
CA ARG A 180 11.08 -19.05 -15.39
C ARG A 180 10.40 -17.89 -14.66
N VAL A 181 10.98 -17.40 -13.53
CA VAL A 181 10.42 -16.30 -12.73
C VAL A 181 10.44 -14.99 -13.52
N ARG A 182 11.55 -14.67 -14.19
CA ARG A 182 11.68 -13.42 -14.95
C ARG A 182 10.56 -13.21 -15.98
N PRO A 183 10.29 -14.13 -16.92
CA PRO A 183 9.21 -13.93 -17.88
C PRO A 183 7.83 -13.83 -17.21
N ALA A 184 7.60 -14.53 -16.11
CA ALA A 184 6.37 -14.43 -15.35
C ALA A 184 6.20 -13.03 -14.70
N MET A 185 7.27 -12.43 -14.20
CA MET A 185 7.22 -11.07 -13.68
C MET A 185 6.91 -10.06 -14.79
N LEU A 186 7.52 -10.21 -15.98
CA LEU A 186 7.19 -9.36 -17.12
C LEU A 186 5.72 -9.51 -17.57
N GLU A 187 5.14 -10.68 -17.46
CA GLU A 187 3.69 -10.88 -17.67
C GLU A 187 2.88 -10.19 -16.57
N ALA A 188 3.30 -10.31 -15.31
CA ALA A 188 2.62 -9.71 -14.16
C ALA A 188 2.58 -8.17 -14.22
N LEU A 189 3.57 -7.51 -14.85
CA LEU A 189 3.56 -6.06 -15.07
C LEU A 189 2.36 -5.56 -15.89
N ARG A 190 1.70 -6.44 -16.66
CA ARG A 190 0.55 -6.10 -17.51
C ARG A 190 -0.80 -6.40 -16.86
N LYS A 191 -0.80 -6.91 -15.61
CA LYS A 191 -2.06 -7.25 -14.91
C LYS A 191 -2.81 -5.99 -14.46
N PRO A 192 -4.15 -6.02 -14.45
CA PRO A 192 -4.96 -4.85 -14.08
C PRO A 192 -4.72 -4.37 -12.64
N SER A 193 -4.45 -5.29 -11.72
CA SER A 193 -4.25 -4.96 -10.30
C SER A 193 -2.93 -4.22 -10.06
N PRO A 194 -2.95 -2.99 -9.50
CA PRO A 194 -1.73 -2.26 -9.12
C PRO A 194 -0.86 -3.06 -8.15
N ALA A 195 -1.46 -3.74 -7.17
CA ALA A 195 -0.73 -4.54 -6.19
C ALA A 195 0.10 -5.66 -6.84
N VAL A 196 -0.43 -6.30 -7.90
CA VAL A 196 0.30 -7.33 -8.66
C VAL A 196 1.47 -6.71 -9.42
N ARG A 197 1.29 -5.55 -10.05
CA ARG A 197 2.36 -4.84 -10.77
C ARG A 197 3.47 -4.41 -9.81
N ILE A 198 3.12 -3.86 -8.63
CA ILE A 198 4.09 -3.47 -7.59
C ILE A 198 4.88 -4.68 -7.11
N ALA A 199 4.23 -5.80 -6.81
CA ALA A 199 4.91 -7.01 -6.39
C ALA A 199 5.88 -7.56 -7.46
N ALA A 200 5.49 -7.48 -8.73
CA ALA A 200 6.34 -7.86 -9.86
C ALA A 200 7.55 -6.94 -10.00
N LEU A 201 7.35 -5.61 -9.88
CA LEU A 201 8.42 -4.63 -9.89
C LEU A 201 9.43 -4.87 -8.76
N GLY A 202 8.97 -5.09 -7.52
CA GLY A 202 9.86 -5.41 -6.40
C GLY A 202 10.63 -6.73 -6.58
N THR A 203 10.07 -7.69 -7.31
CA THR A 203 10.80 -8.91 -7.68
C THR A 203 11.87 -8.62 -8.75
N LEU A 204 11.53 -7.85 -9.79
CA LEU A 204 12.47 -7.46 -10.85
C LEU A 204 13.60 -6.57 -10.30
N GLU A 205 13.30 -5.69 -9.36
CA GLU A 205 14.29 -4.89 -8.64
C GLU A 205 15.34 -5.78 -7.96
N ARG A 206 14.91 -6.82 -7.23
CA ARG A 206 15.83 -7.77 -6.57
C ARG A 206 16.65 -8.60 -7.55
N LEU A 207 16.03 -9.01 -8.67
CA LEU A 207 16.75 -9.73 -9.73
C LEU A 207 17.80 -8.86 -10.41
N ALA A 208 17.59 -7.54 -10.45
CA ALA A 208 18.48 -6.54 -11.03
C ALA A 208 18.96 -6.90 -12.47
N ASP A 209 18.09 -7.56 -13.25
CA ASP A 209 18.41 -7.99 -14.62
C ASP A 209 18.27 -6.84 -15.62
N PRO A 210 19.37 -6.38 -16.24
CA PRO A 210 19.36 -5.26 -17.17
C PRO A 210 18.47 -5.47 -18.41
N THR A 211 18.16 -6.71 -18.75
CA THR A 211 17.32 -7.02 -19.92
C THR A 211 15.86 -6.65 -19.71
N THR A 212 15.44 -6.50 -18.45
CA THR A 212 14.05 -6.17 -18.07
C THR A 212 13.77 -4.67 -18.07
N PHE A 213 14.80 -3.84 -18.13
CA PHE A 213 14.70 -2.37 -18.01
C PHE A 213 13.64 -1.75 -18.92
N THR A 214 13.61 -2.14 -20.21
CA THR A 214 12.69 -1.57 -21.20
C THR A 214 11.20 -1.79 -20.82
N GLU A 215 10.88 -2.93 -20.25
CA GLU A 215 9.50 -3.21 -19.79
C GLU A 215 9.19 -2.48 -18.47
N VAL A 216 10.15 -2.42 -17.54
CA VAL A 216 10.02 -1.67 -16.29
C VAL A 216 9.85 -0.17 -16.56
N GLU A 217 10.62 0.40 -17.49
CA GLU A 217 10.57 1.82 -17.86
C GLU A 217 9.18 2.28 -18.33
N LYS A 218 8.40 1.41 -18.97
CA LYS A 218 7.02 1.73 -19.38
C LYS A 218 6.14 2.07 -18.19
N LEU A 219 6.38 1.42 -17.01
CA LEU A 219 5.58 1.62 -15.80
C LEU A 219 5.94 2.92 -15.05
N LEU A 220 6.99 3.64 -15.44
CA LEU A 220 7.23 5.02 -14.98
C LEU A 220 6.10 5.97 -15.39
N ARG A 221 5.21 5.56 -16.29
CA ARG A 221 4.03 6.30 -16.74
C ARG A 221 2.72 5.62 -16.37
N ASP A 222 2.73 4.70 -15.40
CA ASP A 222 1.51 4.02 -14.94
C ASP A 222 0.50 5.03 -14.36
N GLN A 223 -0.78 4.75 -14.50
CA GLN A 223 -1.84 5.60 -13.94
C GLN A 223 -1.77 5.69 -12.41
N ASN A 224 -1.34 4.61 -11.74
CA ASN A 224 -1.24 4.53 -10.30
C ASN A 224 0.14 5.03 -9.82
N ALA A 225 0.15 6.02 -8.93
CA ALA A 225 1.37 6.63 -8.40
C ALA A 225 2.27 5.63 -7.67
N ALA A 226 1.71 4.71 -6.88
CA ALA A 226 2.50 3.71 -6.17
C ALA A 226 3.20 2.73 -7.14
N VAL A 227 2.58 2.42 -8.29
CA VAL A 227 3.23 1.64 -9.36
C VAL A 227 4.37 2.43 -9.98
N ARG A 228 4.19 3.74 -10.25
CA ARG A 228 5.28 4.60 -10.76
C ARG A 228 6.45 4.67 -9.79
N GLY A 229 6.18 4.83 -8.48
CA GLY A 229 7.20 4.82 -7.44
C GLY A 229 8.01 3.51 -7.42
N ALA A 230 7.33 2.36 -7.39
CA ALA A 230 7.99 1.06 -7.48
C ALA A 230 8.76 0.87 -8.81
N ALA A 231 8.25 1.44 -9.91
CA ALA A 231 8.95 1.42 -11.20
C ALA A 231 10.23 2.25 -11.19
N VAL A 232 10.28 3.36 -10.45
CA VAL A 232 11.51 4.17 -10.26
C VAL A 232 12.60 3.33 -9.59
N GLU A 233 12.27 2.62 -8.50
CA GLU A 233 13.21 1.77 -7.77
C GLU A 233 13.72 0.60 -8.65
N ALA A 234 12.79 -0.11 -9.29
CA ALA A 234 13.13 -1.20 -10.20
C ALA A 234 13.95 -0.72 -11.42
N ALA A 235 13.59 0.44 -12.02
CA ALA A 235 14.32 1.01 -13.14
C ALA A 235 15.75 1.41 -12.74
N THR A 236 15.95 1.90 -11.53
CA THR A 236 17.27 2.24 -10.99
C THR A 236 18.16 1.00 -10.91
N ARG A 237 17.64 -0.10 -10.40
CA ARG A 237 18.37 -1.36 -10.24
C ARG A 237 18.63 -2.08 -11.56
N CYS A 238 17.61 -2.16 -12.42
CA CYS A 238 17.73 -2.86 -13.71
C CYS A 238 18.41 -2.01 -14.79
N GLY A 239 18.19 -0.69 -14.77
CA GLY A 239 18.68 0.22 -15.82
C GLY A 239 20.06 0.78 -15.54
N GLY A 240 20.43 0.97 -14.26
CA GLY A 240 21.63 1.71 -13.88
C GLY A 240 21.59 3.12 -14.49
N THR A 241 22.72 3.55 -15.04
CA THR A 241 22.83 4.89 -15.67
C THR A 241 21.92 5.11 -16.88
N ARG A 242 21.48 4.04 -17.55
CA ARG A 242 20.48 4.13 -18.64
C ARG A 242 19.12 4.65 -18.17
N ALA A 243 18.80 4.51 -16.89
CA ALA A 243 17.54 4.99 -16.33
C ALA A 243 17.53 6.51 -16.11
N VAL A 244 18.68 7.18 -16.02
CA VAL A 244 18.81 8.62 -15.70
C VAL A 244 17.90 9.51 -16.52
N PRO A 245 17.81 9.42 -17.87
CA PRO A 245 16.93 10.28 -18.65
C PRO A 245 15.45 10.13 -18.30
N SER A 246 15.01 8.95 -17.94
CA SER A 246 13.62 8.68 -17.55
C SER A 246 13.35 9.08 -16.10
N LEU A 247 14.30 8.88 -15.19
CA LEU A 247 14.22 9.34 -13.81
C LEU A 247 14.18 10.88 -13.70
N LEU A 248 14.91 11.59 -14.55
CA LEU A 248 14.84 13.06 -14.65
C LEU A 248 13.44 13.56 -15.02
N LYS A 249 12.66 12.79 -15.80
CA LYS A 249 11.26 13.12 -16.08
C LYS A 249 10.39 12.91 -14.86
N CYS A 250 10.67 11.88 -14.05
CA CYS A 250 9.94 11.58 -12.83
C CYS A 250 10.13 12.65 -11.73
N LEU A 251 11.16 13.50 -11.79
CA LEU A 251 11.29 14.67 -10.90
C LEU A 251 10.16 15.70 -11.07
N LYS A 252 9.34 15.57 -12.12
CA LYS A 252 8.18 16.43 -12.38
C LYS A 252 6.86 15.68 -12.22
N ASP A 253 6.86 14.52 -11.58
CA ASP A 253 5.64 13.74 -11.36
C ASP A 253 4.64 14.50 -10.48
N ALA A 254 3.35 14.27 -10.69
CA ALA A 254 2.29 14.85 -9.88
C ALA A 254 2.35 14.39 -8.42
N SER A 255 2.77 13.12 -8.17
CA SER A 255 2.91 12.53 -6.84
C SER A 255 4.26 12.90 -6.24
N TRP A 256 4.26 13.42 -5.02
CA TRP A 256 5.47 13.76 -4.28
C TRP A 256 6.32 12.51 -3.98
N GLU A 257 5.69 11.36 -3.71
CA GLU A 257 6.38 10.10 -3.46
C GLU A 257 7.22 9.66 -4.67
N VAL A 258 6.70 9.87 -5.88
CA VAL A 258 7.42 9.55 -7.11
C VAL A 258 8.59 10.51 -7.34
N ARG A 259 8.39 11.82 -7.09
CA ARG A 259 9.47 12.80 -7.17
C ARG A 259 10.59 12.51 -6.18
N GLN A 260 10.21 12.17 -4.93
CA GLN A 260 11.14 11.76 -3.87
C GLN A 260 11.93 10.51 -4.26
N ALA A 261 11.25 9.46 -4.69
CA ALA A 261 11.89 8.21 -5.13
C ALA A 261 12.87 8.47 -6.29
N ALA A 262 12.48 9.31 -7.26
CA ALA A 262 13.34 9.68 -8.38
C ALA A 262 14.60 10.46 -7.93
N ALA A 263 14.46 11.38 -6.98
CA ALA A 263 15.59 12.12 -6.41
C ALA A 263 16.57 11.17 -5.71
N ASN A 264 16.07 10.28 -4.84
CA ASN A 264 16.88 9.30 -4.15
C ASN A 264 17.61 8.36 -5.12
N SER A 265 16.91 7.90 -6.15
CA SER A 265 17.45 7.03 -7.19
C SER A 265 18.57 7.70 -7.99
N LEU A 266 18.39 8.96 -8.38
CA LEU A 266 19.42 9.73 -9.07
C LEU A 266 20.66 9.97 -8.18
N GLY A 267 20.44 10.21 -6.88
CA GLY A 267 21.51 10.29 -5.90
C GLY A 267 22.30 9.00 -5.77
N THR A 268 21.60 7.85 -5.75
CA THR A 268 22.21 6.50 -5.68
C THR A 268 23.05 6.19 -6.94
N LEU A 269 22.57 6.62 -8.11
CA LEU A 269 23.29 6.41 -9.37
C LEU A 269 24.54 7.29 -9.49
N GLY A 270 24.62 8.41 -8.75
CA GLY A 270 25.79 9.28 -8.71
C GLY A 270 26.08 10.06 -10.00
N GLU A 271 25.13 10.12 -10.92
CA GLU A 271 25.33 10.72 -12.25
C GLU A 271 25.29 12.24 -12.22
N ARG A 272 26.38 12.89 -12.66
CA ARG A 272 26.51 14.35 -12.66
C ARG A 272 25.50 15.07 -13.56
N SER A 273 24.93 14.39 -14.54
CA SER A 273 23.87 14.92 -15.41
C SER A 273 22.56 15.18 -14.65
N ALA A 274 22.37 14.62 -13.46
CA ALA A 274 21.20 14.82 -12.63
C ALA A 274 21.23 16.13 -11.80
N VAL A 275 22.40 16.75 -11.63
CA VAL A 275 22.60 17.91 -10.74
C VAL A 275 21.64 19.05 -11.03
N GLU A 276 21.48 19.44 -12.29
CA GLU A 276 20.58 20.55 -12.65
C GLU A 276 19.10 20.24 -12.32
N GLY A 277 18.67 19.00 -12.61
CA GLY A 277 17.30 18.57 -12.27
C GLY A 277 17.03 18.55 -10.78
N LEU A 278 17.98 18.06 -10.00
CA LEU A 278 17.91 18.03 -8.54
C LEU A 278 17.96 19.43 -7.91
N CYS A 279 18.77 20.34 -8.46
CA CYS A 279 18.78 21.74 -8.01
C CYS A 279 17.41 22.41 -8.18
N LYS A 280 16.69 22.14 -9.27
CA LYS A 280 15.33 22.66 -9.47
C LYS A 280 14.34 22.06 -8.46
N LEU A 281 14.57 20.82 -8.04
CA LEU A 281 13.70 20.12 -7.09
C LEU A 281 13.84 20.64 -5.65
N MET A 282 14.89 21.39 -5.32
CA MET A 282 15.03 22.05 -3.99
C MET A 282 13.96 23.11 -3.73
N SER A 283 13.19 23.51 -4.74
CA SER A 283 12.04 24.41 -4.61
C SER A 283 10.70 23.64 -4.63
N ASP A 284 10.71 22.35 -4.41
CA ASP A 284 9.49 21.55 -4.38
C ASP A 284 8.56 21.98 -3.22
N PRO A 285 7.25 22.00 -3.43
CA PRO A 285 6.31 22.31 -2.34
C PRO A 285 6.42 21.35 -1.16
N ASP A 286 6.77 20.09 -1.44
CA ASP A 286 6.91 19.05 -0.42
C ASP A 286 8.30 19.08 0.22
N ARG A 287 8.34 19.09 1.57
CA ARG A 287 9.58 19.12 2.35
C ARG A 287 10.46 17.89 2.12
N ASP A 288 9.86 16.70 2.09
CA ASP A 288 10.60 15.44 2.01
C ASP A 288 11.25 15.30 0.62
N VAL A 289 10.63 15.89 -0.40
CA VAL A 289 11.19 15.98 -1.76
C VAL A 289 12.39 16.94 -1.77
N ARG A 290 12.30 18.12 -1.12
CA ARG A 290 13.43 19.05 -1.03
C ARG A 290 14.62 18.42 -0.32
N GLU A 291 14.40 17.78 0.83
CA GLU A 291 15.44 17.05 1.56
C GLU A 291 16.09 15.95 0.74
N SER A 292 15.30 15.17 0.03
CA SER A 292 15.79 14.10 -0.84
C SER A 292 16.64 14.64 -1.98
N ALA A 293 16.25 15.76 -2.57
CA ALA A 293 17.04 16.42 -3.61
C ALA A 293 18.40 16.89 -3.09
N ILE A 294 18.43 17.52 -1.91
CA ILE A 294 19.67 17.99 -1.25
C ILE A 294 20.58 16.81 -0.91
N ASN A 295 20.03 15.76 -0.33
CA ASN A 295 20.78 14.53 -0.03
C ASN A 295 21.35 13.89 -1.29
N ALA A 296 20.57 13.82 -2.37
CA ALA A 296 21.01 13.29 -3.65
C ALA A 296 22.18 14.08 -4.22
N LEU A 297 22.14 15.42 -4.17
CA LEU A 297 23.27 16.27 -4.56
C LEU A 297 24.51 16.00 -3.74
N GLY A 298 24.36 15.77 -2.43
CA GLY A 298 25.44 15.37 -1.54
C GLY A 298 26.01 13.97 -1.83
N HIS A 299 25.22 13.05 -2.35
CA HIS A 299 25.68 11.74 -2.78
C HIS A 299 26.43 11.80 -4.12
N ILE A 300 25.94 12.61 -5.08
CA ILE A 300 26.61 12.84 -6.36
C ILE A 300 27.98 13.51 -6.18
N GLY A 301 28.12 14.40 -5.19
CA GLY A 301 29.39 15.00 -4.82
C GLY A 301 29.90 16.04 -5.83
N ASP A 302 29.05 16.59 -6.67
CA ASP A 302 29.43 17.57 -7.69
C ASP A 302 29.42 18.99 -7.12
N LYS A 303 30.56 19.68 -7.14
CA LYS A 303 30.71 21.03 -6.60
C LYS A 303 29.84 22.09 -7.28
N ARG A 304 29.33 21.84 -8.49
CA ARG A 304 28.35 22.72 -9.14
C ARG A 304 27.07 22.91 -8.36
N ALA A 305 26.77 22.00 -7.42
CA ALA A 305 25.62 22.10 -6.55
C ALA A 305 25.81 23.12 -5.40
N ILE A 306 27.05 23.57 -5.11
CA ILE A 306 27.33 24.43 -3.93
C ILE A 306 26.49 25.71 -4.01
N VAL A 307 26.62 26.49 -5.08
CA VAL A 307 25.92 27.76 -5.21
C VAL A 307 24.40 27.61 -5.20
N PRO A 308 23.80 26.66 -5.96
CA PRO A 308 22.37 26.36 -5.87
C PRO A 308 21.87 25.89 -4.50
N LEU A 309 22.73 25.27 -3.66
CA LEU A 309 22.35 24.80 -2.33
C LEU A 309 22.27 25.91 -1.28
N VAL A 310 22.98 27.04 -1.47
CA VAL A 310 23.01 28.12 -0.49
C VAL A 310 21.60 28.64 -0.15
N PRO A 311 20.69 28.90 -1.10
CA PRO A 311 19.31 29.29 -0.79
C PRO A 311 18.53 28.28 0.08
N ALA A 312 18.86 27.00 0.06
CA ALA A 312 18.21 26.01 0.92
C ALA A 312 18.53 26.21 2.41
N LEU A 313 19.57 26.97 2.75
CA LEU A 313 19.85 27.43 4.13
C LEU A 313 18.80 28.42 4.64
N LEU A 314 17.98 28.97 3.75
CA LEU A 314 16.88 29.90 4.03
C LEU A 314 15.52 29.20 4.05
N ASP A 315 15.48 27.88 3.91
CA ASP A 315 14.20 27.14 3.92
C ASP A 315 13.43 27.38 5.24
N HIS A 316 12.12 27.48 5.15
CA HIS A 316 11.27 27.63 6.35
C HIS A 316 11.36 26.42 7.28
N GLU A 317 11.59 25.22 6.73
CA GLU A 317 11.75 23.99 7.49
C GLU A 317 13.18 23.83 8.02
N SER A 318 13.30 23.64 9.33
CA SER A 318 14.61 23.47 9.98
C SER A 318 15.36 22.22 9.54
N SER A 319 14.62 21.15 9.23
CA SER A 319 15.19 19.90 8.73
C SER A 319 15.88 20.10 7.39
N VAL A 320 15.25 20.84 6.45
CA VAL A 320 15.84 21.17 5.14
C VAL A 320 17.11 22.01 5.30
N ARG A 321 17.07 23.04 6.17
CA ARG A 321 18.27 23.86 6.46
C ARG A 321 19.43 23.02 7.01
N ASN A 322 19.14 22.08 7.92
CA ASN A 322 20.14 21.19 8.50
C ASN A 322 20.78 20.28 7.47
N VAL A 323 19.94 19.66 6.60
CA VAL A 323 20.42 18.79 5.51
C VAL A 323 21.26 19.61 4.51
N ALA A 324 20.85 20.82 4.16
CA ALA A 324 21.59 21.71 3.28
C ALA A 324 22.97 22.07 3.87
N THR A 325 23.02 22.41 5.18
CA THR A 325 24.27 22.71 5.88
C THR A 325 25.23 21.52 5.86
N ALA A 326 24.71 20.32 6.17
CA ALA A 326 25.52 19.11 6.15
C ALA A 326 26.04 18.78 4.74
N THR A 327 25.19 18.95 3.73
CA THR A 327 25.52 18.67 2.33
C THR A 327 26.56 19.65 1.80
N LEU A 328 26.44 20.95 2.06
CA LEU A 328 27.43 21.96 1.69
C LEU A 328 28.81 21.63 2.27
N ARG A 329 28.87 21.31 3.56
CA ARG A 329 30.12 20.91 4.24
C ARG A 329 30.72 19.63 3.66
N LYS A 330 29.88 18.69 3.23
CA LYS A 330 30.30 17.43 2.58
C LYS A 330 30.89 17.71 1.18
N LEU A 331 30.29 18.62 0.41
CA LEU A 331 30.77 18.99 -0.92
C LEU A 331 32.06 19.78 -0.89
N ASP A 332 32.13 20.76 0.01
CA ASP A 332 33.32 21.54 0.32
C ASP A 332 33.24 22.11 1.73
N TRP A 333 34.20 21.79 2.60
CA TRP A 333 34.20 22.28 3.98
C TRP A 333 34.45 23.79 4.11
N ARG A 334 34.95 24.44 3.00
CA ARG A 334 35.16 25.89 2.84
C ARG A 334 34.20 26.51 1.83
N TRP A 335 33.01 25.95 1.69
CA TRP A 335 32.03 26.40 0.70
C TRP A 335 31.76 27.92 0.80
N GLU A 336 31.89 28.51 2.00
CA GLU A 336 31.68 29.96 2.24
C GLU A 336 32.70 30.84 1.51
N GLN A 337 33.85 30.29 1.13
CA GLN A 337 34.91 31.00 0.41
C GLN A 337 34.75 30.93 -1.12
N ASN A 338 33.73 30.27 -1.61
CA ASN A 338 33.47 30.16 -3.02
C ASN A 338 32.99 31.52 -3.56
N GLU A 339 33.75 32.09 -4.51
CA GLU A 339 33.48 33.42 -5.08
C GLU A 339 32.12 33.50 -5.78
N ASP A 340 31.66 32.41 -6.37
CA ASP A 340 30.38 32.31 -7.08
C ASP A 340 29.16 32.48 -6.15
N ILE A 341 29.32 32.36 -4.82
CA ILE A 341 28.26 32.61 -3.85
C ILE A 341 27.72 34.04 -3.92
N ARG A 342 28.51 34.97 -4.41
CA ARG A 342 28.04 36.35 -4.63
C ARG A 342 26.81 36.41 -5.53
N GLN A 343 26.60 35.44 -6.41
CA GLN A 343 25.42 35.35 -7.27
C GLN A 343 24.12 35.16 -6.51
N VAL A 344 24.16 34.56 -5.33
CA VAL A 344 22.95 34.29 -4.48
C VAL A 344 22.74 35.34 -3.38
N VAL A 345 23.65 36.31 -3.24
CA VAL A 345 23.54 37.41 -2.26
C VAL A 345 22.22 38.19 -2.40
N PRO A 346 21.73 38.54 -3.59
CA PRO A 346 20.45 39.21 -3.75
C PRO A 346 19.29 38.42 -3.19
N THR A 347 19.31 37.08 -3.34
CA THR A 347 18.29 36.19 -2.78
C THR A 347 18.35 36.19 -1.26
N ILE A 348 19.55 36.16 -0.67
CA ILE A 348 19.74 36.22 0.79
C ILE A 348 19.26 37.56 1.35
N THR A 349 19.59 38.66 0.68
CA THR A 349 19.18 40.00 1.11
C THR A 349 17.67 40.17 1.03
N LYS A 350 17.01 39.67 -0.01
CA LYS A 350 15.54 39.65 -0.11
C LYS A 350 14.91 38.86 1.04
N ALA A 351 15.55 37.79 1.49
CA ALA A 351 15.06 36.97 2.59
C ALA A 351 15.10 37.69 3.95
N LEU A 352 15.87 38.75 4.13
CA LEU A 352 15.82 39.60 5.33
C LEU A 352 14.44 40.28 5.53
N LYS A 353 13.68 40.46 4.47
CA LYS A 353 12.34 41.05 4.50
C LYS A 353 11.22 39.99 4.43
N HIS A 354 11.57 38.71 4.57
CA HIS A 354 10.60 37.62 4.49
C HIS A 354 9.63 37.63 5.67
N PRO A 355 8.33 37.30 5.51
CA PRO A 355 7.36 37.28 6.61
C PRO A 355 7.74 36.28 7.71
N ASP A 356 8.31 35.13 7.36
CA ASP A 356 8.76 34.10 8.29
C ASP A 356 9.98 34.58 9.09
N TYR A 357 9.90 34.45 10.44
CA TYR A 357 10.98 34.82 11.35
C TYR A 357 12.25 34.00 11.10
N TRP A 358 12.12 32.68 10.93
CA TRP A 358 13.28 31.79 10.79
C TRP A 358 14.02 32.00 9.48
N VAL A 359 13.30 32.35 8.41
CA VAL A 359 13.91 32.73 7.12
C VAL A 359 14.73 34.02 7.28
N ARG A 360 14.17 35.07 7.94
CA ARG A 360 14.91 36.32 8.22
C ARG A 360 16.13 36.07 9.09
N TYR A 361 15.95 35.29 10.16
CA TYR A 361 17.06 34.97 11.08
C TYR A 361 18.18 34.21 10.35
N SER A 362 17.83 33.20 9.56
CA SER A 362 18.80 32.44 8.77
C SER A 362 19.52 33.30 7.74
N ALA A 363 18.80 34.25 7.11
CA ALA A 363 19.40 35.18 6.16
C ALA A 363 20.44 36.10 6.84
N GLY A 364 20.13 36.66 8.02
CA GLY A 364 21.05 37.45 8.79
C GLY A 364 22.31 36.65 9.16
N LYS A 365 22.13 35.45 9.72
CA LYS A 365 23.25 34.56 10.07
C LYS A 365 24.10 34.14 8.85
N LEU A 366 23.47 33.94 7.70
CA LEU A 366 24.20 33.61 6.48
C LEU A 366 25.04 34.77 5.96
N LEU A 367 24.55 36.02 6.02
CA LEU A 367 25.32 37.19 5.63
C LEU A 367 26.50 37.42 6.60
N GLU A 368 26.29 37.24 7.92
CA GLU A 368 27.39 37.28 8.91
C GLU A 368 28.47 36.24 8.60
N LEU A 369 28.07 34.99 8.25
CA LEU A 369 28.97 33.92 7.89
C LEU A 369 29.77 34.24 6.64
N LEU A 370 29.13 34.84 5.63
CA LEU A 370 29.75 35.26 4.36
C LEU A 370 30.56 36.59 4.51
N LYS A 371 30.53 37.23 5.69
CA LYS A 371 31.17 38.53 5.95
C LYS A 371 30.69 39.63 5.02
N ILE A 372 29.39 39.63 4.70
CA ILE A 372 28.74 40.61 3.83
C ILE A 372 27.94 41.57 4.73
N ASP A 373 28.25 42.88 4.62
CA ASP A 373 27.46 43.91 5.32
C ASP A 373 26.20 44.24 4.49
N PRO A 374 25.01 43.99 5.05
CA PRO A 374 23.73 44.25 4.37
C PRO A 374 23.58 45.74 3.95
N ASN A 375 24.20 46.66 4.69
CA ASN A 375 24.06 48.08 4.45
C ASN A 375 24.98 48.61 3.28
N GLN A 376 25.90 47.77 2.82
CA GLN A 376 26.81 48.10 1.72
C GLN A 376 26.32 47.52 0.36
N LEU A 377 25.19 46.82 0.36
CA LEU A 377 24.60 46.29 -0.86
C LEU A 377 23.81 47.41 -1.57
N PRO A 378 23.88 47.54 -2.90
CA PRO A 378 23.09 48.52 -3.63
C PRO A 378 21.59 48.21 -3.38
N GLU A 379 20.84 49.22 -2.95
CA GLU A 379 19.36 49.10 -2.85
C GLU A 379 18.82 48.81 -4.25
N GLU A 380 18.24 47.62 -4.42
CA GLU A 380 17.35 47.42 -5.56
C GLU A 380 16.20 48.43 -5.45
N ALA A 381 15.97 49.17 -6.54
CA ALA A 381 14.83 50.06 -6.60
C ALA A 381 13.57 49.34 -6.16
N PRO A 382 12.75 49.93 -5.27
CA PRO A 382 11.59 49.22 -4.71
C PRO A 382 10.68 48.83 -5.88
N ALA A 383 10.44 47.52 -6.00
CA ALA A 383 9.38 47.06 -6.88
C ALA A 383 8.06 47.75 -6.42
N PRO A 384 7.23 48.23 -7.35
CA PRO A 384 5.98 48.87 -6.99
C PRO A 384 5.22 47.96 -6.00
N ALA A 385 4.91 48.52 -4.83
CA ALA A 385 4.20 47.79 -3.80
C ALA A 385 2.91 47.21 -4.38
N PRO A 386 2.62 45.92 -4.18
CA PRO A 386 1.32 45.40 -4.55
C PRO A 386 0.29 46.29 -3.82
N GLU A 387 -0.66 46.84 -4.56
CA GLU A 387 -1.78 47.59 -4.01
C GLU A 387 -2.44 46.69 -2.96
N LYS A 388 -2.33 47.10 -1.68
CA LYS A 388 -3.06 46.45 -0.61
C LYS A 388 -4.55 46.53 -0.97
N PRO A 389 -5.28 45.39 -1.04
CA PRO A 389 -6.73 45.50 -1.02
C PRO A 389 -7.08 46.36 0.17
N ALA A 390 -8.01 47.34 -0.05
CA ALA A 390 -8.43 48.32 0.94
C ALA A 390 -8.63 47.59 2.29
N ALA A 391 -7.91 48.02 3.32
CA ALA A 391 -7.98 47.43 4.64
C ALA A 391 -9.44 47.64 5.14
N GLU A 392 -10.24 46.61 5.09
CA GLU A 392 -11.43 46.54 5.94
C GLU A 392 -10.90 46.61 7.38
N VAL A 393 -11.26 47.68 8.06
CA VAL A 393 -10.94 47.89 9.49
C VAL A 393 -11.66 46.78 10.25
N LEU A 394 -10.96 45.72 10.55
CA LEU A 394 -11.48 44.63 11.38
C LEU A 394 -11.78 45.18 12.78
N PRO A 395 -13.02 45.16 13.25
CA PRO A 395 -13.44 45.90 14.44
C PRO A 395 -12.91 45.31 15.75
N HIS A 396 -12.29 44.12 15.73
CA HIS A 396 -11.72 43.47 16.93
C HIS A 396 -10.26 43.16 16.77
N PRO A 397 -9.36 43.62 17.66
CA PRO A 397 -7.90 43.45 17.54
C PRO A 397 -7.46 41.98 17.47
N ALA A 398 -8.15 41.08 18.19
CA ALA A 398 -7.83 39.65 18.18
C ALA A 398 -8.15 39.00 16.82
N VAL A 399 -9.20 39.46 16.12
CA VAL A 399 -9.54 38.94 14.78
C VAL A 399 -8.45 39.31 13.78
N ALA A 400 -7.85 40.50 13.89
CA ALA A 400 -6.76 40.92 13.01
C ALA A 400 -5.52 40.06 13.16
N VAL A 401 -5.14 39.70 14.39
CA VAL A 401 -4.00 38.82 14.66
C VAL A 401 -4.27 37.39 14.17
N LEU A 402 -5.45 36.89 14.44
CA LEU A 402 -5.85 35.53 14.00
C LEU A 402 -6.06 35.45 12.48
N ALA A 403 -6.40 36.55 11.81
CA ALA A 403 -6.45 36.60 10.36
C ALA A 403 -5.06 36.34 9.73
N ASP A 404 -4.00 36.91 10.27
CA ASP A 404 -2.64 36.65 9.79
C ASP A 404 -2.25 35.19 10.00
N MET A 405 -2.61 34.60 11.15
CA MET A 405 -2.34 33.20 11.46
C MET A 405 -3.18 32.24 10.64
N LEU A 406 -4.40 32.60 10.23
CA LEU A 406 -5.30 31.77 9.42
C LEU A 406 -4.76 31.52 8.01
N PHE A 407 -3.91 32.38 7.50
CA PHE A 407 -3.25 32.27 6.20
C PHE A 407 -1.74 32.00 6.31
N ASP A 408 -1.28 31.55 7.50
CA ASP A 408 0.09 31.15 7.71
C ASP A 408 0.44 29.92 6.87
N ARG A 409 1.72 29.73 6.57
CA ARG A 409 2.21 28.54 5.85
C ARG A 409 2.16 27.28 6.71
N ASP A 410 2.31 27.42 8.03
CA ASP A 410 2.21 26.32 8.98
C ASP A 410 0.75 25.93 9.19
N ARG A 411 0.46 24.66 8.91
CA ARG A 411 -0.85 24.05 9.08
C ARG A 411 -1.40 24.20 10.49
N ASP A 412 -0.53 24.01 11.51
CA ASP A 412 -0.96 23.99 12.89
C ASP A 412 -1.35 25.40 13.38
N PHE A 413 -0.71 26.45 12.86
CA PHE A 413 -1.15 27.84 13.05
C PHE A 413 -2.46 28.14 12.38
N ARG A 414 -2.68 27.67 11.13
CA ARG A 414 -3.96 27.87 10.44
C ARG A 414 -5.10 27.15 11.15
N LEU A 415 -4.84 25.92 11.63
CA LEU A 415 -5.82 25.15 12.39
C LEU A 415 -6.19 25.84 13.70
N ALA A 416 -5.19 26.22 14.50
CA ALA A 416 -5.39 26.94 15.76
C ALA A 416 -6.12 28.29 15.57
N ALA A 417 -5.80 29.01 14.49
CA ALA A 417 -6.48 30.26 14.17
C ALA A 417 -7.96 30.05 13.81
N ALA A 418 -8.28 29.02 13.02
CA ALA A 418 -9.66 28.67 12.67
C ALA A 418 -10.50 28.33 13.92
N GLU A 419 -9.94 27.51 14.81
CA GLU A 419 -10.57 27.14 16.08
C GLU A 419 -10.77 28.36 17.00
N ALA A 420 -9.75 29.20 17.15
CA ALA A 420 -9.80 30.40 17.99
C ALA A 420 -10.82 31.43 17.47
N LEU A 421 -10.92 31.61 16.15
CA LEU A 421 -11.94 32.49 15.54
C LEU A 421 -13.35 31.97 15.80
N GLY A 422 -13.56 30.66 15.79
CA GLY A 422 -14.83 30.02 16.16
C GLY A 422 -15.21 30.25 17.63
N GLN A 423 -14.22 30.19 18.54
CA GLN A 423 -14.42 30.42 19.96
C GLN A 423 -14.73 31.90 20.27
N LEU A 424 -14.13 32.84 19.53
CA LEU A 424 -14.37 34.28 19.69
C LEU A 424 -15.80 34.70 19.31
N ARG A 425 -16.49 33.93 18.46
CA ARG A 425 -17.86 34.18 17.95
C ARG A 425 -18.09 35.58 17.38
N GLU A 426 -17.05 36.21 16.85
CA GLU A 426 -17.11 37.52 16.24
C GLU A 426 -17.57 37.45 14.79
N LYS A 427 -18.70 38.08 14.47
CA LYS A 427 -19.29 38.05 13.11
C LYS A 427 -18.35 38.57 12.02
N SER A 428 -17.42 39.46 12.37
CA SER A 428 -16.37 39.96 11.47
C SER A 428 -15.38 38.89 10.99
N ALA A 429 -15.30 37.71 11.65
CA ALA A 429 -14.49 36.61 11.23
C ALA A 429 -15.10 35.74 10.10
N GLY A 430 -16.38 35.95 9.77
CA GLY A 430 -17.13 35.12 8.84
C GLY A 430 -16.53 35.07 7.43
N SER A 431 -16.09 36.21 6.88
CA SER A 431 -15.41 36.27 5.59
C SER A 431 -14.08 35.55 5.56
N LEU A 432 -13.28 35.63 6.64
CA LEU A 432 -11.99 34.95 6.80
C LEU A 432 -12.17 33.44 6.89
N LEU A 433 -13.11 32.99 7.70
CA LEU A 433 -13.42 31.55 7.82
C LEU A 433 -14.01 30.97 6.52
N THR A 434 -14.78 31.74 5.77
CA THR A 434 -15.29 31.35 4.45
C THR A 434 -14.13 31.16 3.45
N ALA A 435 -13.09 31.98 3.52
CA ALA A 435 -11.89 31.80 2.71
C ALA A 435 -11.12 30.54 3.12
N ALA A 436 -11.05 30.22 4.42
CA ALA A 436 -10.39 29.04 4.96
C ALA A 436 -11.08 27.70 4.60
N LEU A 437 -12.34 27.71 4.15
CA LEU A 437 -13.01 26.53 3.57
C LEU A 437 -12.31 26.02 2.29
N ARG A 438 -11.44 26.82 1.69
CA ARG A 438 -10.65 26.44 0.51
C ARG A 438 -9.24 26.05 0.85
N ASP A 439 -8.90 25.87 2.15
CA ASP A 439 -7.56 25.44 2.57
C ASP A 439 -7.18 24.09 1.97
N ALA A 440 -5.90 23.88 1.71
CA ALA A 440 -5.38 22.62 1.20
C ALA A 440 -5.57 21.48 2.21
N ASP A 441 -5.48 21.77 3.53
CA ASP A 441 -5.59 20.79 4.59
C ASP A 441 -7.03 20.53 5.02
N PHE A 442 -7.40 19.25 5.15
CA PHE A 442 -8.75 18.82 5.53
C PHE A 442 -9.14 19.28 6.95
N ALA A 443 -8.21 19.21 7.91
CA ALA A 443 -8.50 19.58 9.30
C ALA A 443 -8.78 21.09 9.43
N VAL A 444 -8.04 21.93 8.68
CA VAL A 444 -8.28 23.39 8.63
C VAL A 444 -9.65 23.70 8.04
N ARG A 445 -10.04 23.03 6.94
CA ARG A 445 -11.39 23.19 6.35
C ARG A 445 -12.48 22.80 7.33
N SER A 446 -12.34 21.66 8.01
CA SER A 446 -13.31 21.16 8.99
C SER A 446 -13.44 22.09 10.19
N ALA A 447 -12.32 22.63 10.69
CA ALA A 447 -12.33 23.61 11.76
C ALA A 447 -13.01 24.91 11.34
N ALA A 448 -12.77 25.39 10.11
CA ALA A 448 -13.43 26.57 9.55
C ALA A 448 -14.94 26.37 9.39
N GLU A 449 -15.41 25.20 8.94
CA GLU A 449 -16.83 24.84 8.89
C GLU A 449 -17.47 24.89 10.28
N THR A 450 -16.81 24.26 11.26
CA THR A 450 -17.27 24.24 12.66
C THR A 450 -17.34 25.64 13.24
N ALA A 451 -16.32 26.47 12.97
CA ALA A 451 -16.25 27.86 13.42
C ALA A 451 -17.38 28.72 12.77
N LEU A 452 -17.62 28.57 11.49
CA LEU A 452 -18.72 29.25 10.79
C LEU A 452 -20.12 28.88 11.33
N ALA A 453 -20.30 27.60 11.66
CA ALA A 453 -21.53 27.12 12.30
C ALA A 453 -21.72 27.74 13.69
N ALA A 454 -20.66 28.06 14.42
CA ALA A 454 -20.71 28.70 15.74
C ALA A 454 -20.96 30.22 15.66
N LEU A 455 -20.78 30.86 14.48
CA LEU A 455 -21.08 32.30 14.24
C LEU A 455 -22.55 32.57 13.88
N ASN A 456 -23.27 31.54 13.40
CA ASN A 456 -24.70 31.61 13.07
C ASN A 456 -25.55 31.28 14.29
#